data_72075df6c58b90996898351de3bd6f66
#
_entry.id   72075df6c58b90996898351de3bd6f66
#
_cell.length_a   1.000
_cell.length_b   1.000
_cell.length_c   1.000
_cell.angle_alpha   90.00
_cell.angle_beta   90.00
_cell.angle_gamma   90.00
#
_symmetry.space_group_name_H-M   'P 1'
#
loop_
_entity.id
_entity.type
_entity.pdbx_description
1 polymer ?
#
loop_
_entity_poly.entity_id
_entity_poly.type
_entity_poly.pdbx_seq_one_letter_code
_entity_poly.pdbx_strand_id
1 'polypeptide(L)'
;MLIGKYFKKTKPELNKHFFSGISFNSKLCKKNYIFFAIKGNEIDGNKFIKEAILNGARTIISDKKFNGIKNGILFLHSKNVRKSLAEISYKIFNPKIKNLIAVTGTNGKSSICNFFFQILNLNKKKVASIGTLGIRTALRNLSLPNTTIDPLKLSGHLKNLSNRNIHNVILEASSHGLKQNRLDGLKFDKGIFTNLSHDHLDYHKNFSDYLNSKLYLFKKLLKKKFYYNYRSRYT
;
A
#
# COMPACT_ATOMS: atom_id res chain seq x y z
N MET A 1 -19.36 1.13 8.59
CA MET A 1 -18.80 2.23 7.76
C MET A 1 -19.68 2.43 6.53
N LEU A 2 -19.85 3.67 6.02
CA LEU A 2 -20.66 3.94 4.83
C LEU A 2 -19.81 4.09 3.57
N ILE A 3 -20.23 3.51 2.46
CA ILE A 3 -19.50 3.51 1.17
C ILE A 3 -19.18 4.93 0.70
N GLY A 4 -20.15 5.86 0.75
CA GLY A 4 -19.95 7.23 0.27
C GLY A 4 -18.80 7.99 0.92
N LYS A 5 -18.43 7.65 2.16
CA LYS A 5 -17.28 8.23 2.85
C LYS A 5 -15.92 7.85 2.19
N TYR A 6 -15.88 6.72 1.53
CA TYR A 6 -14.64 6.13 1.01
C TYR A 6 -14.54 6.18 -0.52
N PHE A 7 -15.68 6.19 -1.22
CA PHE A 7 -15.77 6.16 -2.68
C PHE A 7 -16.39 7.46 -3.20
N LYS A 8 -15.57 8.34 -3.78
CA LYS A 8 -15.99 9.70 -4.21
C LYS A 8 -16.93 9.75 -5.44
N LYS A 9 -17.13 8.65 -6.16
CA LYS A 9 -17.86 8.62 -7.44
C LYS A 9 -19.00 7.58 -7.46
N THR A 10 -19.57 7.28 -6.32
CA THR A 10 -20.76 6.42 -6.26
C THR A 10 -22.03 7.25 -6.47
N LYS A 11 -23.05 6.64 -7.08
CA LYS A 11 -24.38 7.24 -7.16
C LYS A 11 -24.90 7.55 -5.75
N PRO A 12 -25.64 8.65 -5.53
CA PRO A 12 -26.14 9.04 -4.20
C PRO A 12 -26.84 7.90 -3.43
N GLU A 13 -27.60 7.08 -4.11
CA GLU A 13 -28.31 5.92 -3.57
C GLU A 13 -27.39 4.88 -2.93
N LEU A 14 -26.18 4.72 -3.50
CA LEU A 14 -25.18 3.75 -3.03
C LEU A 14 -24.32 4.26 -1.87
N ASN A 15 -24.35 5.57 -1.60
CA ASN A 15 -23.54 6.19 -0.56
C ASN A 15 -23.91 5.69 0.86
N LYS A 16 -25.16 5.30 1.07
CA LYS A 16 -25.69 4.81 2.35
C LYS A 16 -25.41 3.32 2.59
N HIS A 17 -24.84 2.61 1.60
CA HIS A 17 -24.55 1.19 1.77
C HIS A 17 -23.48 0.97 2.85
N PHE A 18 -23.79 0.10 3.82
CA PHE A 18 -22.92 -0.18 4.96
C PHE A 18 -21.94 -1.30 4.69
N PHE A 19 -20.73 -1.18 5.22
CA PHE A 19 -19.76 -2.27 5.29
C PHE A 19 -19.06 -2.32 6.66
N SER A 20 -18.64 -3.52 7.09
CA SER A 20 -18.00 -3.75 8.39
C SER A 20 -16.48 -3.91 8.28
N GLY A 21 -15.97 -4.33 7.11
CA GLY A 21 -14.54 -4.55 6.87
C GLY A 21 -14.22 -4.75 5.39
N ILE A 22 -12.97 -4.99 5.10
CA ILE A 22 -12.47 -5.18 3.74
C ILE A 22 -11.57 -6.40 3.65
N SER A 23 -11.57 -7.08 2.51
CA SER A 23 -10.68 -8.20 2.22
C SER A 23 -10.40 -8.30 0.71
N PHE A 24 -9.25 -8.83 0.34
CA PHE A 24 -8.91 -9.29 -1.00
C PHE A 24 -8.70 -10.82 -1.06
N ASN A 25 -8.92 -11.51 0.08
CA ASN A 25 -8.96 -12.96 0.18
C ASN A 25 -10.41 -13.37 0.47
N SER A 26 -11.02 -14.14 -0.42
CA SER A 26 -12.41 -14.61 -0.33
C SER A 26 -12.69 -15.38 0.96
N LYS A 27 -11.75 -16.24 1.38
CA LYS A 27 -11.84 -17.05 2.61
C LYS A 27 -11.85 -16.22 3.90
N LEU A 28 -11.31 -14.99 3.86
CA LEU A 28 -11.27 -14.06 4.99
C LEU A 28 -12.42 -13.05 4.98
N CYS A 29 -13.34 -13.14 4.02
CA CYS A 29 -14.53 -12.33 4.01
C CYS A 29 -15.46 -12.71 5.19
N LYS A 30 -16.13 -11.70 5.74
CA LYS A 30 -17.13 -11.84 6.80
C LYS A 30 -18.37 -11.03 6.43
N LYS A 31 -19.43 -11.15 7.22
CA LYS A 31 -20.70 -10.43 7.02
C LYS A 31 -20.48 -8.94 6.77
N ASN A 32 -21.06 -8.43 5.68
CA ASN A 32 -20.97 -7.04 5.22
C ASN A 32 -19.54 -6.57 4.84
N TYR A 33 -18.63 -7.46 4.45
CA TYR A 33 -17.32 -7.05 3.95
C TYR A 33 -17.40 -6.52 2.52
N ILE A 34 -16.40 -5.69 2.18
CA ILE A 34 -16.04 -5.38 0.80
C ILE A 34 -14.98 -6.38 0.35
N PHE A 35 -15.24 -7.09 -0.73
CA PHE A 35 -14.26 -7.93 -1.38
C PHE A 35 -13.64 -7.20 -2.59
N PHE A 36 -12.32 -7.14 -2.63
CA PHE A 36 -11.54 -6.61 -3.75
C PHE A 36 -11.09 -7.75 -4.66
N ALA A 37 -11.73 -7.91 -5.80
CA ALA A 37 -11.42 -8.94 -6.80
C ALA A 37 -10.18 -8.52 -7.63
N ILE A 38 -9.00 -8.71 -7.05
CA ILE A 38 -7.74 -8.30 -7.66
C ILE A 38 -7.33 -9.30 -8.74
N LYS A 39 -7.14 -8.83 -9.96
CA LYS A 39 -6.49 -9.60 -11.02
C LYS A 39 -4.98 -9.67 -10.76
N GLY A 40 -4.51 -10.86 -10.43
CA GLY A 40 -3.08 -11.20 -10.28
C GLY A 40 -2.42 -11.53 -11.62
N ASN A 41 -1.14 -11.88 -11.61
CA ASN A 41 -0.44 -12.35 -12.80
C ASN A 41 -0.87 -13.80 -13.14
N GLU A 42 -1.00 -14.66 -12.13
CA GLU A 42 -1.35 -16.08 -12.28
C GLU A 42 -2.84 -16.33 -11.99
N ILE A 43 -3.40 -15.64 -11.02
CA ILE A 43 -4.76 -15.89 -10.53
C ILE A 43 -5.62 -14.65 -10.71
N ASP A 44 -6.81 -14.81 -11.32
CA ASP A 44 -7.81 -13.76 -11.43
C ASP A 44 -8.75 -13.80 -10.21
N GLY A 45 -8.70 -12.76 -9.37
CA GLY A 45 -9.56 -12.59 -8.21
C GLY A 45 -11.06 -12.57 -8.51
N ASN A 46 -11.45 -12.30 -9.76
CA ASN A 46 -12.86 -12.37 -10.16
C ASN A 46 -13.45 -13.78 -10.04
N LYS A 47 -12.63 -14.83 -10.13
CA LYS A 47 -13.06 -16.22 -9.95
C LYS A 47 -13.58 -16.50 -8.53
N PHE A 48 -13.15 -15.72 -7.54
CA PHE A 48 -13.49 -15.90 -6.13
C PHE A 48 -14.66 -15.02 -5.64
N ILE A 49 -15.33 -14.30 -6.54
CA ILE A 49 -16.45 -13.42 -6.17
C ILE A 49 -17.58 -14.23 -5.52
N LYS A 50 -17.95 -15.38 -6.10
CA LYS A 50 -19.00 -16.26 -5.54
C LYS A 50 -18.66 -16.72 -4.12
N GLU A 51 -17.43 -17.20 -3.89
CA GLU A 51 -16.95 -17.63 -2.58
C GLU A 51 -16.94 -16.48 -1.57
N ALA A 52 -16.48 -15.30 -1.97
CA ALA A 52 -16.50 -14.12 -1.11
C ALA A 52 -17.93 -13.74 -0.67
N ILE A 53 -18.92 -13.83 -1.57
CA ILE A 53 -20.34 -13.56 -1.28
C ILE A 53 -20.88 -14.62 -0.30
N LEU A 54 -20.59 -15.89 -0.51
CA LEU A 54 -20.98 -16.99 0.41
C LEU A 54 -20.40 -16.77 1.80
N ASN A 55 -19.17 -16.27 1.90
CA ASN A 55 -18.51 -15.91 3.16
C ASN A 55 -18.97 -14.57 3.75
N GLY A 56 -19.96 -13.92 3.14
CA GLY A 56 -20.66 -12.75 3.71
C GLY A 56 -20.28 -11.40 3.13
N ALA A 57 -19.47 -11.34 2.06
CA ALA A 57 -19.24 -10.07 1.36
C ALA A 57 -20.57 -9.55 0.76
N ARG A 58 -20.84 -8.27 0.94
CA ARG A 58 -22.03 -7.56 0.42
C ARG A 58 -21.68 -6.44 -0.55
N THR A 59 -20.38 -6.17 -0.72
CA THR A 59 -19.87 -5.25 -1.73
C THR A 59 -18.70 -5.90 -2.44
N ILE A 60 -18.70 -5.81 -3.77
CA ILE A 60 -17.65 -6.35 -4.64
C ILE A 60 -17.02 -5.20 -5.42
N ILE A 61 -15.70 -5.07 -5.37
CA ILE A 61 -14.94 -4.13 -6.22
C ILE A 61 -14.14 -4.93 -7.22
N SER A 62 -14.38 -4.71 -8.49
CA SER A 62 -13.75 -5.44 -9.58
C SER A 62 -13.44 -4.53 -10.77
N ASP A 63 -12.70 -5.04 -11.74
CA ASP A 63 -12.42 -4.39 -13.02
C ASP A 63 -13.55 -4.52 -14.04
N LYS A 64 -14.62 -5.25 -13.72
CA LYS A 64 -15.81 -5.39 -14.57
C LYS A 64 -16.59 -4.09 -14.59
N LYS A 65 -16.98 -3.63 -15.79
CA LYS A 65 -17.68 -2.36 -16.03
C LYS A 65 -19.15 -2.41 -15.59
N PHE A 66 -19.41 -2.61 -14.30
CA PHE A 66 -20.74 -2.58 -13.73
C PHE A 66 -20.73 -1.86 -12.37
N ASN A 67 -21.70 -0.95 -12.20
CA ASN A 67 -21.94 -0.25 -10.92
C ASN A 67 -23.44 -0.36 -10.60
N GLY A 68 -23.78 -1.03 -9.53
CA GLY A 68 -25.16 -1.22 -9.12
C GLY A 68 -25.35 -2.38 -8.16
N ILE A 69 -26.61 -2.60 -7.78
CA ILE A 69 -26.99 -3.70 -6.90
C ILE A 69 -27.57 -4.84 -7.76
N LYS A 70 -27.10 -6.04 -7.54
CA LYS A 70 -27.64 -7.28 -8.14
C LYS A 70 -27.74 -8.34 -7.05
N ASN A 71 -28.95 -8.92 -6.88
CA ASN A 71 -29.25 -9.94 -5.86
C ASN A 71 -28.79 -9.51 -4.44
N GLY A 72 -29.06 -8.24 -4.06
CA GLY A 72 -28.69 -7.70 -2.76
C GLY A 72 -27.17 -7.42 -2.56
N ILE A 73 -26.36 -7.62 -3.57
CA ILE A 73 -24.90 -7.38 -3.55
C ILE A 73 -24.60 -6.11 -4.34
N LEU A 74 -23.86 -5.19 -3.74
CA LEU A 74 -23.36 -3.99 -4.40
C LEU A 74 -22.09 -4.32 -5.20
N PHE A 75 -22.09 -4.00 -6.48
CA PHE A 75 -20.91 -4.07 -7.35
C PHE A 75 -20.43 -2.68 -7.69
N LEU A 76 -19.11 -2.46 -7.58
CA LEU A 76 -18.45 -1.21 -7.94
C LEU A 76 -17.31 -1.47 -8.89
N HIS A 77 -17.31 -0.76 -10.01
CA HIS A 77 -16.20 -0.80 -10.97
C HIS A 77 -15.00 -0.01 -10.48
N SER A 78 -13.82 -0.57 -10.62
CA SER A 78 -12.55 0.12 -10.48
C SER A 78 -11.60 -0.21 -11.62
N LYS A 79 -11.07 0.81 -12.29
CA LYS A 79 -10.02 0.64 -13.32
C LYS A 79 -8.73 0.05 -12.75
N ASN A 80 -8.49 0.24 -11.45
CA ASN A 80 -7.33 -0.31 -10.74
C ASN A 80 -7.75 -0.74 -9.32
N VAL A 81 -8.15 -2.01 -9.20
CA VAL A 81 -8.64 -2.60 -7.94
C VAL A 81 -7.54 -2.61 -6.86
N ARG A 82 -6.26 -2.83 -7.23
CA ARG A 82 -5.13 -2.79 -6.28
C ARG A 82 -4.97 -1.40 -5.67
N LYS A 83 -5.02 -0.37 -6.49
CA LYS A 83 -4.96 1.02 -6.03
C LYS A 83 -6.15 1.36 -5.13
N SER A 84 -7.36 0.96 -5.51
CA SER A 84 -8.56 1.15 -4.69
C SER A 84 -8.45 0.47 -3.33
N LEU A 85 -7.94 -0.77 -3.28
CA LEU A 85 -7.69 -1.45 -2.01
C LEU A 85 -6.72 -0.64 -1.13
N ALA A 86 -5.61 -0.19 -1.69
CA ALA A 86 -4.60 0.57 -0.95
C ALA A 86 -5.18 1.88 -0.40
N GLU A 87 -5.78 2.70 -1.26
CA GLU A 87 -6.37 3.99 -0.87
C GLU A 87 -7.43 3.85 0.21
N ILE A 88 -8.26 2.81 0.12
CA ILE A 88 -9.35 2.56 1.10
C ILE A 88 -8.77 2.03 2.41
N SER A 89 -7.80 1.12 2.36
CA SER A 89 -7.13 0.61 3.55
C SER A 89 -6.55 1.74 4.39
N TYR A 90 -5.77 2.64 3.76
CA TYR A 90 -5.17 3.77 4.49
C TYR A 90 -6.21 4.80 4.98
N LYS A 91 -7.31 4.97 4.28
CA LYS A 91 -8.43 5.81 4.78
C LYS A 91 -9.13 5.21 5.99
N ILE A 92 -9.38 3.89 5.99
CA ILE A 92 -10.05 3.19 7.11
C ILE A 92 -9.18 3.24 8.35
N PHE A 93 -7.92 2.81 8.24
CA PHE A 93 -7.00 2.75 9.37
C PHE A 93 -6.51 4.14 9.81
N ASN A 94 -6.44 5.08 8.87
CA ASN A 94 -6.06 6.48 9.10
C ASN A 94 -4.83 6.62 10.03
N PRO A 95 -3.67 6.03 9.68
CA PRO A 95 -2.48 6.12 10.51
C PRO A 95 -1.98 7.57 10.55
N LYS A 96 -1.70 8.09 11.76
CA LYS A 96 -1.20 9.46 11.98
C LYS A 96 0.31 9.44 12.19
N ILE A 97 1.07 9.17 11.14
CA ILE A 97 2.54 9.22 11.14
C ILE A 97 2.99 10.63 10.73
N LYS A 98 3.83 11.27 11.55
CA LYS A 98 4.31 12.64 11.30
C LYS A 98 5.47 12.69 10.31
N ASN A 99 6.41 11.75 10.43
CA ASN A 99 7.60 11.65 9.59
C ASN A 99 7.61 10.28 8.91
N LEU A 100 6.99 10.18 7.76
CA LEU A 100 6.94 8.95 6.96
C LEU A 100 7.91 9.08 5.78
N ILE A 101 8.93 8.21 5.77
CA ILE A 101 10.00 8.21 4.77
C ILE A 101 9.94 6.92 3.96
N ALA A 102 10.11 7.01 2.64
CA ALA A 102 10.23 5.83 1.78
C ALA A 102 11.61 5.77 1.12
N VAL A 103 12.18 4.58 1.06
CA VAL A 103 13.46 4.31 0.39
C VAL A 103 13.22 3.37 -0.77
N THR A 104 13.65 3.77 -1.96
CA THR A 104 13.64 2.93 -3.16
C THR A 104 15.02 2.92 -3.83
N GLY A 105 15.23 2.00 -4.74
CA GLY A 105 16.48 1.80 -5.48
C GLY A 105 16.71 0.32 -5.74
N THR A 106 17.80 -0.03 -6.39
CA THR A 106 18.18 -1.44 -6.60
C THR A 106 18.76 -2.00 -5.32
N ASN A 107 19.84 -1.44 -4.81
CA ASN A 107 20.55 -1.89 -3.62
C ASN A 107 20.53 -0.82 -2.51
N GLY A 108 20.87 -1.21 -1.27
CA GLY A 108 21.06 -0.29 -0.15
C GLY A 108 19.78 0.17 0.57
N LYS A 109 18.58 -0.24 0.12
CA LYS A 109 17.31 0.12 0.78
C LYS A 109 17.28 -0.30 2.25
N SER A 110 17.55 -1.57 2.52
CA SER A 110 17.55 -2.14 3.88
C SER A 110 18.63 -1.52 4.76
N SER A 111 19.83 -1.26 4.20
CA SER A 111 20.93 -0.61 4.92
C SER A 111 20.52 0.79 5.38
N ILE A 112 19.97 1.62 4.49
CA ILE A 112 19.51 2.98 4.83
C ILE A 112 18.38 2.93 5.87
N CYS A 113 17.40 2.03 5.71
CA CYS A 113 16.34 1.85 6.69
C CYS A 113 16.90 1.44 8.06
N ASN A 114 17.89 0.55 8.08
CA ASN A 114 18.55 0.10 9.30
C ASN A 114 19.38 1.21 9.96
N PHE A 115 20.18 1.97 9.21
CA PHE A 115 20.95 3.09 9.75
C PHE A 115 20.04 4.18 10.31
N PHE A 116 18.99 4.56 9.58
CA PHE A 116 18.00 5.52 10.10
C PHE A 116 17.40 5.04 11.43
N PHE A 117 17.01 3.75 11.48
CA PHE A 117 16.49 3.17 12.72
C PHE A 117 17.51 3.24 13.86
N GLN A 118 18.75 2.79 13.63
CA GLN A 118 19.79 2.77 14.65
C GLN A 118 20.12 4.18 15.16
N ILE A 119 20.34 5.14 14.27
CA ILE A 119 20.69 6.53 14.63
C ILE A 119 19.59 7.15 15.51
N LEU A 120 18.32 7.02 15.12
CA LEU A 120 17.23 7.57 15.92
C LEU A 120 17.02 6.82 17.23
N ASN A 121 17.19 5.50 17.23
CA ASN A 121 17.05 4.67 18.42
C ASN A 121 18.16 4.98 19.46
N LEU A 122 19.42 5.13 19.02
CA LEU A 122 20.53 5.56 19.87
C LEU A 122 20.29 6.95 20.48
N ASN A 123 19.65 7.84 19.71
CA ASN A 123 19.22 9.16 20.21
C ASN A 123 17.91 9.12 21.00
N LYS A 124 17.49 7.96 21.48
CA LYS A 124 16.27 7.76 22.32
C LYS A 124 14.97 8.27 21.66
N LYS A 125 14.94 8.39 20.32
CA LYS A 125 13.74 8.77 19.57
C LYS A 125 12.89 7.53 19.26
N LYS A 126 11.57 7.64 19.43
CA LYS A 126 10.64 6.59 19.01
C LYS A 126 10.64 6.47 17.50
N VAL A 127 11.08 5.34 16.98
CA VAL A 127 11.30 5.08 15.57
C VAL A 127 10.88 3.64 15.18
N ALA A 128 10.45 3.46 13.95
CA ALA A 128 10.28 2.14 13.34
C ALA A 128 10.86 2.10 11.93
N SER A 129 11.42 0.95 11.56
CA SER A 129 11.73 0.61 10.17
C SER A 129 10.84 -0.54 9.70
N ILE A 130 10.43 -0.50 8.41
CA ILE A 130 9.57 -1.51 7.79
C ILE A 130 10.20 -1.92 6.46
N GLY A 131 10.47 -3.19 6.28
CA GLY A 131 11.08 -3.67 5.03
C GLY A 131 11.49 -5.14 5.11
N THR A 132 12.54 -5.49 4.39
CA THR A 132 13.08 -6.85 4.30
C THR A 132 13.45 -7.43 5.68
N LEU A 133 13.95 -6.60 6.58
CA LEU A 133 14.28 -6.99 7.95
C LEU A 133 13.05 -7.04 8.89
N GLY A 134 11.85 -6.92 8.33
CA GLY A 134 10.62 -6.91 9.11
C GLY A 134 10.18 -5.51 9.58
N ILE A 135 9.34 -5.48 10.61
CA ILE A 135 8.96 -4.25 11.34
C ILE A 135 9.80 -4.22 12.61
N ARG A 136 10.72 -3.27 12.68
CA ARG A 136 11.62 -3.10 13.81
C ARG A 136 11.25 -1.87 14.61
N THR A 137 11.17 -2.05 15.91
CA THR A 137 11.04 -0.98 16.92
C THR A 137 12.03 -1.28 18.06
N ALA A 138 12.27 -0.35 18.95
CA ALA A 138 13.13 -0.58 20.13
C ALA A 138 12.71 -1.82 20.96
N LEU A 139 11.41 -2.14 20.99
CA LEU A 139 10.84 -3.20 21.84
C LEU A 139 10.50 -4.49 21.09
N ARG A 140 10.45 -4.47 19.75
CA ARG A 140 9.93 -5.62 18.98
C ARG A 140 10.50 -5.64 17.58
N ASN A 141 10.78 -6.87 17.13
CA ASN A 141 11.03 -7.19 15.72
C ASN A 141 9.96 -8.19 15.23
N LEU A 142 9.27 -7.86 14.13
CA LEU A 142 8.25 -8.70 13.52
C LEU A 142 8.66 -9.01 12.09
N SER A 143 8.86 -10.28 11.77
CA SER A 143 9.17 -10.73 10.40
C SER A 143 8.02 -10.45 9.45
N LEU A 144 8.34 -10.13 8.20
CA LEU A 144 7.38 -9.88 7.13
C LEU A 144 7.64 -10.81 5.94
N PRO A 145 6.57 -11.24 5.24
CA PRO A 145 6.71 -12.14 4.08
C PRO A 145 7.28 -11.44 2.84
N ASN A 146 7.27 -10.12 2.80
CA ASN A 146 7.73 -9.32 1.66
C ASN A 146 8.30 -8.00 2.12
N THR A 147 9.28 -7.45 1.37
CA THR A 147 9.86 -6.13 1.59
C THR A 147 8.81 -5.01 1.68
N THR A 148 7.85 -5.01 0.76
CA THR A 148 6.68 -4.11 0.80
C THR A 148 5.42 -4.98 0.86
N ILE A 149 4.83 -5.11 2.04
CA ILE A 149 3.65 -5.96 2.28
C ILE A 149 2.37 -5.38 1.67
N ASP A 150 1.30 -6.16 1.69
CA ASP A 150 -0.01 -5.71 1.21
C ASP A 150 -0.53 -4.49 1.99
N PRO A 151 -1.33 -3.62 1.35
CA PRO A 151 -1.75 -2.35 1.95
C PRO A 151 -2.66 -2.52 3.17
N LEU A 152 -3.42 -3.61 3.26
CA LEU A 152 -4.31 -3.86 4.38
C LEU A 152 -3.51 -4.13 5.66
N LYS A 153 -2.51 -5.02 5.58
CA LYS A 153 -1.59 -5.29 6.70
C LYS A 153 -0.73 -4.08 7.03
N LEU A 154 -0.17 -3.41 6.02
CA LEU A 154 0.67 -2.24 6.24
C LEU A 154 -0.09 -1.12 6.93
N SER A 155 -1.33 -0.84 6.53
CA SER A 155 -2.15 0.20 7.16
C SER A 155 -2.46 -0.12 8.63
N GLY A 156 -2.71 -1.39 8.95
CA GLY A 156 -2.90 -1.87 10.32
C GLY A 156 -1.64 -1.69 11.18
N HIS A 157 -0.47 -2.05 10.64
CA HIS A 157 0.81 -1.85 11.34
C HIS A 157 1.12 -0.37 11.56
N LEU A 158 0.94 0.48 10.55
CA LEU A 158 1.13 1.93 10.69
C LEU A 158 0.18 2.53 11.72
N LYS A 159 -1.07 2.06 11.78
CA LYS A 159 -2.04 2.48 12.81
C LYS A 159 -1.58 2.07 14.21
N ASN A 160 -1.08 0.85 14.37
CA ASN A 160 -0.53 0.38 15.65
C ASN A 160 0.68 1.21 16.10
N LEU A 161 1.63 1.48 15.18
CA LEU A 161 2.77 2.35 15.46
C LEU A 161 2.32 3.76 15.91
N SER A 162 1.36 4.34 15.18
CA SER A 162 0.77 5.64 15.51
C SER A 162 0.15 5.65 16.91
N ASN A 163 -0.62 4.62 17.28
CA ASN A 163 -1.24 4.49 18.61
C ASN A 163 -0.20 4.36 19.74
N ARG A 164 1.00 3.85 19.43
CA ARG A 164 2.14 3.76 20.35
C ARG A 164 3.02 5.02 20.36
N ASN A 165 2.56 6.11 19.70
CA ASN A 165 3.31 7.36 19.54
C ASN A 165 4.66 7.18 18.82
N ILE A 166 4.76 6.21 17.90
CA ILE A 166 5.92 6.04 17.02
C ILE A 166 5.61 6.75 15.72
N HIS A 167 6.13 7.97 15.58
CA HIS A 167 5.84 8.87 14.46
C HIS A 167 6.98 9.04 13.47
N ASN A 168 8.18 8.51 13.76
CA ASN A 168 9.30 8.45 12.81
C ASN A 168 9.30 7.06 12.20
N VAL A 169 8.89 6.95 10.96
CA VAL A 169 8.78 5.65 10.26
C VAL A 169 9.49 5.74 8.92
N ILE A 170 10.42 4.83 8.69
CA ILE A 170 11.06 4.63 7.40
C ILE A 170 10.64 3.28 6.84
N LEU A 171 10.34 3.22 5.54
CA LEU A 171 9.95 1.97 4.90
C LEU A 171 10.64 1.75 3.54
N GLU A 172 10.87 0.49 3.23
CA GLU A 172 11.36 0.07 1.94
C GLU A 172 10.21 0.03 0.92
N ALA A 173 10.34 0.81 -0.15
CA ALA A 173 9.44 0.84 -1.29
C ALA A 173 10.06 0.07 -2.47
N SER A 174 9.81 -1.24 -2.53
CA SER A 174 10.28 -2.08 -3.64
C SER A 174 9.60 -1.70 -4.96
N SER A 175 10.27 -1.95 -6.09
CA SER A 175 9.69 -1.72 -7.43
C SER A 175 8.39 -2.50 -7.64
N HIS A 176 8.31 -3.73 -7.15
CA HIS A 176 7.09 -4.55 -7.15
C HIS A 176 5.97 -3.90 -6.34
N GLY A 177 6.26 -3.44 -5.11
CA GLY A 177 5.29 -2.78 -4.24
C GLY A 177 4.73 -1.49 -4.85
N LEU A 178 5.60 -0.69 -5.48
CA LEU A 178 5.23 0.55 -6.16
C LEU A 178 4.40 0.25 -7.43
N LYS A 179 4.84 -0.69 -8.29
CA LYS A 179 4.11 -1.09 -9.49
C LYS A 179 2.75 -1.71 -9.18
N GLN A 180 2.65 -2.43 -8.07
CA GLN A 180 1.39 -3.01 -7.59
C GLN A 180 0.53 -2.04 -6.78
N ASN A 181 0.87 -0.75 -6.73
CA ASN A 181 0.12 0.29 -6.01
C ASN A 181 -0.08 0.00 -4.50
N ARG A 182 0.82 -0.78 -3.87
CA ARG A 182 0.66 -1.16 -2.45
C ARG A 182 0.76 0.03 -1.49
N LEU A 183 1.38 1.12 -1.93
CA LEU A 183 1.61 2.33 -1.14
C LEU A 183 0.68 3.49 -1.51
N ASP A 184 -0.24 3.30 -2.47
CA ASP A 184 -1.20 4.32 -2.87
C ASP A 184 -2.16 4.65 -1.72
N GLY A 185 -2.40 5.95 -1.54
CA GLY A 185 -3.15 6.46 -0.38
C GLY A 185 -2.26 6.92 0.78
N LEU A 186 -0.99 6.47 0.85
CA LEU A 186 0.02 7.11 1.69
C LEU A 186 0.59 8.36 1.03
N LYS A 187 1.01 9.30 1.86
CA LYS A 187 1.79 10.47 1.45
C LYS A 187 3.05 10.54 2.29
N PHE A 188 4.19 10.44 1.62
CA PHE A 188 5.50 10.44 2.25
C PHE A 188 6.04 11.87 2.41
N ASP A 189 6.67 12.13 3.55
CA ASP A 189 7.35 13.41 3.80
C ASP A 189 8.64 13.51 3.00
N LYS A 190 9.37 12.38 2.90
CA LYS A 190 10.63 12.28 2.17
C LYS A 190 10.69 10.97 1.38
N GLY A 191 11.38 11.02 0.24
CA GLY A 191 11.72 9.86 -0.57
C GLY A 191 13.23 9.82 -0.80
N ILE A 192 13.82 8.64 -0.66
CA ILE A 192 15.24 8.41 -0.92
C ILE A 192 15.36 7.44 -2.10
N PHE A 193 16.13 7.83 -3.10
CA PHE A 193 16.53 6.98 -4.22
C PHE A 193 17.99 6.62 -4.03
N THR A 194 18.30 5.35 -3.81
CA THR A 194 19.67 4.91 -3.50
C THR A 194 20.54 4.82 -4.74
N ASN A 195 20.16 3.95 -5.66
CA ASN A 195 20.84 3.70 -6.93
C ASN A 195 19.93 2.96 -7.91
N LEU A 196 20.39 2.82 -9.14
CA LEU A 196 19.72 2.06 -10.18
C LEU A 196 20.73 1.22 -10.94
N SER A 197 20.54 -0.09 -10.94
CA SER A 197 21.26 -1.05 -11.77
C SER A 197 20.29 -2.07 -12.33
N HIS A 198 20.72 -2.91 -13.26
CA HIS A 198 19.89 -3.98 -13.82
C HIS A 198 19.48 -4.98 -12.75
N ASP A 199 18.16 -5.14 -12.56
CA ASP A 199 17.57 -6.10 -11.62
C ASP A 199 16.09 -6.29 -11.92
N HIS A 200 15.50 -7.41 -11.47
CA HIS A 200 14.06 -7.70 -11.59
C HIS A 200 13.47 -7.58 -13.01
N LEU A 201 14.26 -7.86 -14.06
CA LEU A 201 13.77 -7.86 -15.45
C LEU A 201 12.87 -9.08 -15.77
N ASP A 202 12.86 -10.08 -14.90
CA ASP A 202 11.88 -11.17 -14.87
C ASP A 202 10.45 -10.68 -14.60
N TYR A 203 10.32 -9.61 -13.81
CA TYR A 203 9.04 -9.02 -13.44
C TYR A 203 8.69 -7.74 -14.24
N HIS A 204 9.68 -6.91 -14.53
CA HIS A 204 9.51 -5.68 -15.28
C HIS A 204 9.72 -5.93 -16.78
N LYS A 205 8.86 -5.36 -17.62
CA LYS A 205 8.93 -5.54 -19.08
C LYS A 205 10.28 -5.16 -19.69
N ASN A 206 10.90 -4.12 -19.11
CA ASN A 206 12.20 -3.58 -19.50
C ASN A 206 12.74 -2.64 -18.41
N PHE A 207 13.95 -2.15 -18.60
CA PHE A 207 14.61 -1.24 -17.67
C PHE A 207 13.85 0.08 -17.45
N SER A 208 13.20 0.62 -18.50
CA SER A 208 12.38 1.83 -18.39
C SER A 208 11.15 1.62 -17.50
N ASP A 209 10.48 0.48 -17.60
CA ASP A 209 9.36 0.10 -16.74
C ASP A 209 9.82 -0.07 -15.27
N TYR A 210 11.00 -0.65 -15.06
CA TYR A 210 11.63 -0.76 -13.74
C TYR A 210 11.92 0.61 -13.13
N LEU A 211 12.59 1.49 -13.88
CA LEU A 211 12.86 2.87 -13.44
C LEU A 211 11.57 3.64 -13.15
N ASN A 212 10.59 3.59 -14.07
CA ASN A 212 9.31 4.28 -13.90
C ASN A 212 8.53 3.80 -12.67
N SER A 213 8.63 2.51 -12.34
CA SER A 213 8.04 1.96 -11.12
C SER A 213 8.63 2.61 -9.86
N LYS A 214 9.94 2.86 -9.81
CA LYS A 214 10.60 3.55 -8.68
C LYS A 214 10.31 5.04 -8.68
N LEU A 215 10.32 5.69 -9.85
CA LEU A 215 10.01 7.11 -9.98
C LEU A 215 8.56 7.44 -9.59
N TYR A 216 7.67 6.44 -9.59
CA TYR A 216 6.29 6.60 -9.13
C TYR A 216 6.22 7.15 -7.69
N LEU A 217 7.13 6.74 -6.80
CA LEU A 217 7.25 7.27 -5.45
C LEU A 217 7.35 8.80 -5.46
N PHE A 218 8.26 9.33 -6.26
CA PHE A 218 8.56 10.76 -6.32
C PHE A 218 7.48 11.55 -7.06
N LYS A 219 6.96 10.99 -8.16
CA LYS A 219 5.94 11.64 -9.00
C LYS A 219 4.55 11.69 -8.33
N LYS A 220 4.19 10.69 -7.49
CA LYS A 220 2.80 10.48 -7.04
C LYS A 220 2.61 10.40 -5.53
N LEU A 221 3.62 9.96 -4.77
CA LEU A 221 3.42 9.62 -3.37
C LEU A 221 4.06 10.60 -2.37
N LEU A 222 4.91 11.53 -2.79
CA LEU A 222 5.44 12.57 -1.92
C LEU A 222 4.41 13.68 -1.62
N LYS A 223 4.44 14.24 -0.41
CA LYS A 223 3.61 15.40 0.00
C LYS A 223 4.02 16.67 -0.73
N LYS A 224 5.32 16.95 -0.81
CA LYS A 224 5.92 18.08 -1.55
C LYS A 224 6.88 17.53 -2.59
N LYS A 225 6.88 18.10 -3.76
CA LYS A 225 7.82 17.77 -4.83
C LYS A 225 9.05 18.65 -4.66
N PHE A 226 10.09 18.15 -4.04
CA PHE A 226 11.41 18.75 -4.09
C PHE A 226 12.23 17.99 -5.13
N TYR A 227 12.70 18.67 -6.15
CA TYR A 227 13.63 18.13 -7.13
C TYR A 227 15.03 18.54 -6.70
N TYR A 228 15.84 17.59 -6.23
CA TYR A 228 17.28 17.78 -6.16
C TYR A 228 17.85 17.38 -7.52
N ASN A 229 18.35 18.37 -8.27
CA ASN A 229 19.20 18.10 -9.42
C ASN A 229 20.57 17.66 -8.89
N TYR A 230 20.80 16.34 -8.84
CA TYR A 230 22.15 15.81 -8.67
C TYR A 230 22.82 15.90 -10.06
N ARG A 231 23.59 16.94 -10.30
CA ARG A 231 24.57 16.93 -11.40
C ARG A 231 25.69 15.97 -10.98
N SER A 232 25.75 14.78 -11.59
CA SER A 232 26.94 13.96 -11.50
C SER A 232 28.09 14.73 -12.16
N ARG A 233 29.07 15.16 -11.37
CA ARG A 233 30.36 15.55 -11.88
C ARG A 233 31.17 14.27 -12.15
N TYR A 234 30.87 13.57 -13.21
CA TYR A 234 31.74 12.59 -13.85
C TYR A 234 31.69 12.91 -15.33
N THR A 235 32.56 13.80 -15.73
CA THR A 235 33.22 13.84 -17.04
C THR A 235 34.50 13.08 -16.94
#